data_9c0b47bb7d61a9edd09f2590e1a66525
#
_entry.id   9c0b47bb7d61a9edd09f2590e1a66525
#
_cell.length_a   1.000
_cell.length_b   1.000
_cell.length_c   1.000
_cell.angle_alpha   90.00
_cell.angle_beta   90.00
_cell.angle_gamma   90.00
#
_symmetry.space_group_name_H-M   'P 1'
#
loop_
_entity.id
_entity.type
_entity.pdbx_description
1 polymer ?
#
loop_
_entity_poly.entity_id
_entity_poly.type
_entity_poly.pdbx_seq_one_letter_code
_entity_poly.pdbx_strand_id
1 'polypeptide(L)'
;MRSLLISNNCAAGADKQAATQYSPVCLKKTHNFSPCTRNCPILNKASYGLPIFLKDNLQLLRQRYYYATWKADGTRYMMLITYDGCYLVDRNFCFRRVQMRFPSRSINEDSSEKFHHLTLLDGEMIIDKLPNGKLERRYLAYDLMAVNNQSVSECPFSERWKLLEKEIFEPRNIDRQRRNPIYRYEMEPFRVRRKDFWLLSTVTKLLEVFIPRLSHAADGLIFQGWDDPYVPRTHQGLLKWKYPEMNSVDFLFEVGNGDRLLLYVFDRGTKKLLDGNRIEFRDEYADMDVSILSGKIIECSWDQVEQTWVCMRIRVDKSTPNEFNTYKKVKRSIADNITEEVLLDEISQIIKLPMYADRMAKVQPQHAHMEKRRR
;
A
#
# COMPACT_ATOMS: atom_id res chain seq x y z
N MET A 1 36.16 -2.07 -30.78
CA MET A 1 36.56 -3.44 -30.38
C MET A 1 36.28 -3.61 -28.87
N ARG A 2 35.52 -4.54 -28.57
CA ARG A 2 35.11 -5.33 -27.44
C ARG A 2 33.65 -5.19 -27.08
N SER A 3 32.91 -6.07 -27.75
CA SER A 3 31.61 -6.59 -27.38
C SER A 3 31.68 -7.30 -26.01
N LEU A 4 30.70 -7.10 -25.16
CA LEU A 4 30.37 -8.05 -24.13
C LEU A 4 28.89 -8.39 -24.21
N LEU A 5 28.67 -9.58 -24.68
CA LEU A 5 27.44 -10.36 -24.62
C LEU A 5 27.08 -10.56 -23.16
N ILE A 6 25.86 -10.22 -22.80
CA ILE A 6 25.19 -10.75 -21.61
C ILE A 6 23.96 -11.49 -22.09
N SER A 7 24.02 -12.78 -21.87
CA SER A 7 22.97 -13.75 -22.14
C SER A 7 21.72 -13.47 -21.35
N ASN A 8 20.59 -13.52 -22.05
CA ASN A 8 19.24 -13.54 -21.52
C ASN A 8 18.94 -14.85 -20.80
N ASN A 9 18.31 -14.75 -19.63
CA ASN A 9 17.29 -15.72 -19.22
C ASN A 9 16.32 -15.03 -18.25
N CYS A 10 15.21 -14.78 -18.71
CA CYS A 10 13.84 -15.26 -18.64
C CYS A 10 12.99 -14.81 -17.45
N ALA A 11 11.83 -14.33 -17.79
CA ALA A 11 10.58 -14.21 -17.04
C ALA A 11 10.42 -13.11 -15.96
N ALA A 12 11.45 -12.35 -15.60
CA ALA A 12 11.27 -11.14 -14.78
C ALA A 12 11.31 -9.84 -15.62
N GLY A 13 11.18 -9.94 -16.95
CA GLY A 13 11.51 -8.87 -17.89
C GLY A 13 10.48 -7.75 -18.07
N ALA A 14 9.24 -7.89 -17.60
CA ALA A 14 8.22 -6.87 -17.84
C ALA A 14 8.40 -5.60 -16.97
N ASP A 15 9.02 -5.73 -15.82
CA ASP A 15 9.23 -4.59 -14.92
C ASP A 15 10.45 -3.72 -15.31
N LYS A 16 11.45 -4.27 -15.99
CA LYS A 16 12.65 -3.51 -16.38
C LYS A 16 12.45 -2.60 -17.59
N GLN A 17 11.59 -2.95 -18.54
CA GLN A 17 11.36 -2.10 -19.72
C GLN A 17 10.49 -0.87 -19.44
N ALA A 18 9.59 -0.94 -18.47
CA ALA A 18 8.80 0.22 -18.07
C ALA A 18 9.55 1.18 -17.12
N ALA A 19 10.65 0.72 -16.50
CA ALA A 19 11.52 1.57 -15.67
C ALA A 19 12.43 2.50 -16.49
N THR A 20 12.65 2.24 -17.78
CA THR A 20 13.62 2.97 -18.62
C THR A 20 13.11 4.34 -19.10
N GLN A 21 11.83 4.68 -18.90
CA GLN A 21 11.31 6.02 -19.24
C GLN A 21 11.49 7.07 -18.13
N TYR A 22 11.99 6.65 -16.97
CA TYR A 22 12.26 7.56 -15.87
C TYR A 22 13.77 7.67 -15.67
N SER A 23 14.34 8.79 -16.11
CA SER A 23 15.71 9.13 -15.68
C SER A 23 15.72 9.18 -14.15
N PRO A 24 16.50 8.31 -13.47
CA PRO A 24 16.60 8.37 -12.01
C PRO A 24 17.49 9.55 -11.67
N VAL A 25 16.90 10.73 -11.53
CA VAL A 25 17.59 11.83 -10.86
C VAL A 25 17.56 11.50 -9.37
N CYS A 26 18.53 10.72 -8.94
CA CYS A 26 18.83 10.55 -7.54
C CYS A 26 19.39 11.87 -7.02
N LEU A 27 18.54 12.70 -6.41
CA LEU A 27 18.87 14.02 -5.89
C LEU A 27 19.83 13.99 -4.67
N LYS A 28 20.69 12.96 -4.59
CA LYS A 28 21.77 12.94 -3.59
C LYS A 28 22.82 14.02 -3.82
N LYS A 29 22.84 14.73 -4.95
CA LYS A 29 23.88 15.71 -5.32
C LYS A 29 23.43 16.79 -6.31
N THR A 30 22.32 17.44 -6.15
CA THR A 30 22.07 18.69 -6.88
C THR A 30 21.70 19.80 -5.91
N HIS A 31 22.59 20.78 -5.85
CA HIS A 31 22.38 22.07 -5.25
C HIS A 31 21.17 22.75 -5.90
N ASN A 32 20.20 23.09 -5.10
CA ASN A 32 19.11 24.07 -5.26
C ASN A 32 17.72 23.55 -4.87
N PHE A 33 17.62 22.64 -3.90
CA PHE A 33 16.41 22.63 -3.10
C PHE A 33 16.54 23.71 -2.02
N SER A 34 15.55 24.61 -2.01
CA SER A 34 15.43 25.60 -0.92
C SER A 34 15.56 24.91 0.44
N PRO A 35 16.20 25.51 1.44
CA PRO A 35 16.38 24.92 2.78
C PRO A 35 15.11 24.42 3.44
N CYS A 36 13.95 24.90 2.97
CA CYS A 36 12.63 24.52 3.45
C CYS A 36 12.27 23.02 3.21
N THR A 37 12.84 22.36 2.19
CA THR A 37 12.54 20.94 1.91
C THR A 37 13.39 19.97 2.72
N ARG A 38 14.57 20.37 3.20
CA ARG A 38 15.42 19.51 4.05
C ARG A 38 14.91 19.38 5.49
N ASN A 39 14.14 20.35 5.98
CA ASN A 39 13.57 20.38 7.32
C ASN A 39 12.04 20.30 7.33
N CYS A 40 11.40 19.75 6.31
CA CYS A 40 9.98 19.52 6.34
C CYS A 40 9.68 18.42 7.38
N PRO A 41 9.10 18.74 8.56
CA PRO A 41 8.86 17.76 9.62
C PRO A 41 7.94 16.62 9.16
N ILE A 42 7.17 16.86 8.09
CA ILE A 42 6.21 15.95 7.50
C ILE A 42 6.94 14.81 6.74
N LEU A 43 8.03 15.10 6.04
CA LEU A 43 8.81 14.11 5.28
C LEU A 43 9.61 13.15 6.18
N ASN A 44 10.06 13.61 7.36
CA ASN A 44 10.83 12.81 8.30
C ASN A 44 10.03 11.72 9.01
N LYS A 45 8.74 11.56 8.70
CA LYS A 45 7.80 10.71 9.42
C LYS A 45 7.25 9.55 8.59
N ALA A 46 7.99 9.02 7.61
CA ALA A 46 7.54 7.85 6.85
C ALA A 46 7.43 6.60 7.72
N SER A 47 6.33 5.86 7.55
CA SER A 47 5.99 4.71 8.37
C SER A 47 6.78 3.46 7.98
N TYR A 48 7.40 2.82 8.95
CA TYR A 48 7.98 1.49 8.83
C TYR A 48 7.21 0.51 9.69
N GLY A 49 6.85 -0.63 9.09
CA GLY A 49 6.24 -1.75 9.81
C GLY A 49 4.78 -1.51 10.20
N LEU A 50 3.90 -2.30 9.61
CA LEU A 50 2.46 -2.18 9.83
C LEU A 50 2.02 -3.29 10.78
N PRO A 51 1.09 -3.02 11.71
CA PRO A 51 0.57 -4.04 12.58
C PRO A 51 -0.16 -5.12 11.76
N ILE A 52 0.15 -6.37 12.05
CA ILE A 52 -0.58 -7.53 11.55
C ILE A 52 -1.89 -7.63 12.35
N PHE A 53 -2.99 -7.99 11.67
CA PHE A 53 -4.30 -8.14 12.30
C PHE A 53 -4.32 -9.35 13.24
N LEU A 54 -4.71 -9.12 14.47
CA LEU A 54 -4.80 -10.11 15.52
C LEU A 54 -6.21 -10.08 16.11
N LYS A 55 -6.58 -11.11 16.85
CA LYS A 55 -7.87 -11.22 17.52
C LYS A 55 -8.18 -10.01 18.41
N ASP A 56 -7.17 -9.44 19.05
CA ASP A 56 -7.31 -8.21 19.86
C ASP A 56 -7.76 -7.01 19.03
N ASN A 57 -7.47 -6.97 17.73
CA ASN A 57 -7.86 -5.87 16.86
C ASN A 57 -9.36 -5.81 16.59
N LEU A 58 -10.08 -6.92 16.71
CA LEU A 58 -11.55 -6.96 16.65
C LEU A 58 -12.17 -6.11 17.76
N GLN A 59 -11.52 -6.03 18.93
CA GLN A 59 -11.98 -5.17 20.03
C GLN A 59 -11.86 -3.69 19.67
N LEU A 60 -10.85 -3.29 18.90
CA LEU A 60 -10.73 -1.90 18.44
C LEU A 60 -11.87 -1.53 17.49
N LEU A 61 -12.32 -2.46 16.62
CA LEU A 61 -13.50 -2.25 15.78
C LEU A 61 -14.78 -2.07 16.60
N ARG A 62 -14.87 -2.66 17.80
CA ARG A 62 -16.00 -2.49 18.74
C ARG A 62 -15.96 -1.16 19.49
N GLN A 63 -14.77 -0.61 19.70
CA GLN A 63 -14.56 0.59 20.53
C GLN A 63 -14.56 1.89 19.75
N ARG A 64 -14.22 1.83 18.46
CA ARG A 64 -14.01 3.00 17.60
C ARG A 64 -14.66 2.81 16.25
N TYR A 65 -15.09 3.92 15.65
CA TYR A 65 -15.69 3.88 14.31
C TYR A 65 -14.65 3.77 13.22
N TYR A 66 -14.79 2.77 12.34
CA TYR A 66 -13.86 2.47 11.26
C TYR A 66 -14.52 2.51 9.89
N TYR A 67 -13.72 2.90 8.91
CA TYR A 67 -13.92 2.58 7.50
C TYR A 67 -13.13 1.35 7.09
N ALA A 68 -13.58 0.68 6.05
CA ALA A 68 -12.87 -0.42 5.41
C ALA A 68 -12.51 -0.09 3.96
N THR A 69 -11.38 -0.61 3.51
CA THR A 69 -10.95 -0.58 2.11
C THR A 69 -10.17 -1.85 1.78
N TRP A 70 -10.08 -2.20 0.49
CA TRP A 70 -9.24 -3.32 0.09
C TRP A 70 -7.75 -3.02 0.33
N LYS A 71 -7.01 -4.03 0.67
CA LYS A 71 -5.56 -3.95 0.79
C LYS A 71 -4.93 -4.30 -0.55
N ALA A 72 -4.58 -3.28 -1.33
CA ALA A 72 -3.92 -3.48 -2.60
C ALA A 72 -2.50 -4.04 -2.41
N ASP A 73 -2.05 -4.85 -3.35
CA ASP A 73 -0.66 -5.31 -3.43
C ASP A 73 0.12 -4.38 -4.37
N GLY A 74 0.66 -3.33 -3.79
CA GLY A 74 1.36 -2.29 -4.51
C GLY A 74 2.58 -1.75 -3.76
N THR A 75 3.19 -0.73 -4.33
CA THR A 75 4.33 -0.02 -3.72
C THR A 75 3.90 1.35 -3.21
N ARG A 76 4.09 1.60 -1.92
CA ARG A 76 3.77 2.89 -1.32
C ARG A 76 4.72 3.98 -1.78
N TYR A 77 4.14 5.10 -2.20
CA TYR A 77 4.82 6.35 -2.47
C TYR A 77 4.07 7.51 -1.84
N MET A 78 4.81 8.49 -1.32
CA MET A 78 4.27 9.82 -1.12
C MET A 78 4.40 10.60 -2.42
N MET A 79 3.42 11.45 -2.71
CA MET A 79 3.46 12.35 -3.87
C MET A 79 3.53 13.79 -3.37
N LEU A 80 4.67 14.43 -3.59
CA LEU A 80 4.88 15.85 -3.31
C LEU A 80 4.58 16.65 -4.57
N ILE A 81 3.64 17.56 -4.48
CA ILE A 81 3.23 18.47 -5.55
C ILE A 81 3.75 19.87 -5.22
N THR A 82 4.51 20.45 -6.12
CA THR A 82 5.06 21.79 -6.02
C THR A 82 4.79 22.57 -7.29
N TYR A 83 4.99 23.88 -7.29
CA TYR A 83 4.81 24.71 -8.49
C TYR A 83 5.76 24.35 -9.63
N ASP A 84 6.92 23.76 -9.32
CA ASP A 84 7.96 23.37 -10.30
C ASP A 84 7.83 21.91 -10.76
N GLY A 85 6.91 21.12 -10.16
CA GLY A 85 6.66 19.73 -10.58
C GLY A 85 6.11 18.82 -9.49
N CYS A 86 5.86 17.59 -9.89
CA CYS A 86 5.42 16.52 -9.00
C CYS A 86 6.55 15.52 -8.77
N TYR A 87 6.64 14.99 -7.57
CA TYR A 87 7.68 14.06 -7.15
C TYR A 87 7.07 12.87 -6.43
N LEU A 88 7.40 11.66 -6.87
CA LEU A 88 7.17 10.44 -6.09
C LEU A 88 8.33 10.27 -5.12
N VAL A 89 8.00 10.04 -3.85
CA VAL A 89 8.96 9.83 -2.76
C VAL A 89 8.77 8.44 -2.20
N ASP A 90 9.77 7.58 -2.33
CA ASP A 90 9.73 6.22 -1.81
C ASP A 90 10.13 6.16 -0.32
N ARG A 91 10.09 4.95 0.27
CA ARG A 91 10.45 4.71 1.67
C ARG A 91 11.91 5.05 2.03
N ASN A 92 12.79 5.13 1.03
CA ASN A 92 14.20 5.48 1.20
C ASN A 92 14.44 6.98 0.97
N PHE A 93 13.38 7.77 0.86
CA PHE A 93 13.41 9.20 0.54
C PHE A 93 14.11 9.50 -0.80
N CYS A 94 14.02 8.57 -1.76
CA CYS A 94 14.42 8.82 -3.11
C CYS A 94 13.30 9.57 -3.85
N PHE A 95 13.62 10.74 -4.38
CA PHE A 95 12.70 11.59 -5.12
C PHE A 95 12.80 11.27 -6.61
N ARG A 96 11.66 11.02 -7.24
CA ARG A 96 11.55 10.82 -8.69
C ARG A 96 10.57 11.84 -9.25
N ARG A 97 11.07 12.76 -10.06
CA ARG A 97 10.21 13.74 -10.74
C ARG A 97 9.31 13.01 -11.74
N VAL A 98 8.02 13.37 -11.75
CA VAL A 98 7.01 12.86 -12.69
C VAL A 98 6.26 14.01 -13.31
N GLN A 99 5.94 13.88 -14.59
CA GLN A 99 5.17 14.92 -15.29
C GLN A 99 3.69 14.65 -15.07
N MET A 100 3.12 15.39 -14.13
CA MET A 100 1.71 15.30 -13.72
C MET A 100 1.19 16.71 -13.47
N ARG A 101 -0.12 16.92 -13.72
CA ARG A 101 -0.76 18.22 -13.50
C ARG A 101 -1.79 18.12 -12.39
N PHE A 102 -1.70 19.03 -11.42
CA PHE A 102 -2.65 19.17 -10.32
C PHE A 102 -3.05 20.65 -10.19
N PRO A 103 -4.14 21.07 -10.90
CA PRO A 103 -4.67 22.42 -10.76
C PRO A 103 -5.25 22.60 -9.38
N SER A 104 -5.05 23.77 -8.77
CA SER A 104 -5.71 24.18 -7.54
C SER A 104 -7.09 24.75 -7.84
N ARG A 105 -8.00 24.67 -6.87
CA ARG A 105 -9.31 25.28 -6.97
C ARG A 105 -9.15 26.80 -7.02
N SER A 106 -9.53 27.42 -8.13
CA SER A 106 -9.57 28.89 -8.22
C SER A 106 -10.78 29.43 -7.46
N ILE A 107 -10.55 30.36 -6.53
CA ILE A 107 -11.63 31.03 -5.78
C ILE A 107 -12.13 32.23 -6.54
N ASN A 108 -11.37 32.78 -7.47
CA ASN A 108 -11.71 34.00 -8.25
C ASN A 108 -11.51 33.74 -9.74
N GLU A 109 -12.47 34.17 -10.55
CA GLU A 109 -12.49 34.03 -12.03
C GLU A 109 -11.35 34.77 -12.73
N ASP A 110 -10.73 35.77 -12.10
CA ASP A 110 -9.71 36.67 -12.67
C ASP A 110 -8.25 36.23 -12.49
N SER A 111 -7.97 35.05 -11.99
CA SER A 111 -6.59 34.68 -11.70
C SER A 111 -6.06 33.60 -12.65
N SER A 112 -4.86 33.86 -13.18
CA SER A 112 -3.99 32.90 -13.82
C SER A 112 -4.10 31.52 -13.15
N GLU A 113 -4.13 30.44 -13.93
CA GLU A 113 -4.23 29.07 -13.47
C GLU A 113 -3.32 28.81 -12.24
N LYS A 114 -3.94 28.50 -11.10
CA LYS A 114 -3.21 28.20 -9.87
C LYS A 114 -2.92 26.71 -9.79
N PHE A 115 -1.70 26.38 -9.47
CA PHE A 115 -1.27 25.01 -9.21
C PHE A 115 -1.09 24.78 -7.71
N HIS A 116 -1.23 23.52 -7.30
CA HIS A 116 -0.85 23.13 -5.96
C HIS A 116 0.65 23.37 -5.70
N HIS A 117 0.96 23.82 -4.50
CA HIS A 117 2.33 23.98 -4.03
C HIS A 117 2.47 23.46 -2.60
N LEU A 118 3.54 22.72 -2.34
CA LEU A 118 3.78 22.03 -1.05
C LEU A 118 2.53 21.25 -0.58
N THR A 119 1.98 20.47 -1.52
CA THR A 119 0.88 19.54 -1.25
C THR A 119 1.43 18.13 -1.22
N LEU A 120 1.10 17.37 -0.17
CA LEU A 120 1.67 16.06 0.10
C LEU A 120 0.58 15.02 0.28
N LEU A 121 0.54 14.05 -0.66
CA LEU A 121 -0.36 12.91 -0.67
C LEU A 121 0.37 11.65 -0.18
N ASP A 122 -0.37 10.74 0.45
CA ASP A 122 0.07 9.37 0.70
C ASP A 122 -0.74 8.41 -0.18
N GLY A 123 -0.07 7.47 -0.81
CA GLY A 123 -0.72 6.58 -1.76
C GLY A 123 0.11 5.36 -2.11
N GLU A 124 -0.44 4.57 -3.01
CA GLU A 124 0.13 3.30 -3.44
C GLU A 124 0.12 3.20 -4.96
N MET A 125 1.26 2.86 -5.53
CA MET A 125 1.39 2.54 -6.96
C MET A 125 1.02 1.08 -7.16
N ILE A 126 0.00 0.85 -7.98
CA ILE A 126 -0.47 -0.47 -8.37
C ILE A 126 -0.32 -0.68 -9.87
N ILE A 127 -0.44 -1.93 -10.30
CA ILE A 127 -0.47 -2.31 -11.72
C ILE A 127 -1.85 -2.90 -12.02
N ASP A 128 -2.64 -2.19 -12.80
CA ASP A 128 -3.91 -2.70 -13.33
C ASP A 128 -3.67 -3.60 -14.54
N LYS A 129 -4.31 -4.75 -14.58
CA LYS A 129 -4.41 -5.60 -15.75
C LYS A 129 -5.73 -5.29 -16.47
N LEU A 130 -5.64 -4.62 -17.61
CA LEU A 130 -6.81 -4.26 -18.41
C LEU A 130 -7.39 -5.50 -19.14
N PRO A 131 -8.68 -5.44 -19.58
CA PRO A 131 -9.31 -6.56 -20.29
C PRO A 131 -8.56 -7.02 -21.55
N ASN A 132 -7.82 -6.12 -22.21
CA ASN A 132 -6.98 -6.41 -23.36
C ASN A 132 -5.59 -6.99 -22.99
N GLY A 133 -5.36 -7.31 -21.71
CA GLY A 133 -4.09 -7.82 -21.20
C GLY A 133 -3.00 -6.76 -20.97
N LYS A 134 -3.23 -5.50 -21.35
CA LYS A 134 -2.28 -4.41 -21.13
C LYS A 134 -2.14 -4.11 -19.63
N LEU A 135 -0.92 -3.88 -19.19
CA LEU A 135 -0.61 -3.46 -17.83
C LEU A 135 -0.50 -1.94 -17.78
N GLU A 136 -1.24 -1.32 -16.87
CA GLU A 136 -1.19 0.12 -16.65
C GLU A 136 -0.91 0.44 -15.18
N ARG A 137 -0.02 1.39 -14.95
CA ARG A 137 0.26 1.89 -13.60
C ARG A 137 -0.82 2.86 -13.17
N ARG A 138 -1.22 2.74 -11.89
CA ARG A 138 -2.14 3.68 -11.25
C ARG A 138 -1.67 4.02 -9.84
N TYR A 139 -1.67 5.29 -9.51
CA TYR A 139 -1.46 5.77 -8.15
C TYR A 139 -2.80 5.91 -7.43
N LEU A 140 -3.00 5.11 -6.39
CA LEU A 140 -4.15 5.18 -5.49
C LEU A 140 -3.81 6.07 -4.31
N ALA A 141 -4.25 7.34 -4.34
CA ALA A 141 -4.09 8.23 -3.20
C ALA A 141 -5.14 7.88 -2.13
N TYR A 142 -4.70 7.62 -0.92
CA TYR A 142 -5.59 7.23 0.19
C TYR A 142 -5.57 8.20 1.36
N ASP A 143 -4.59 9.10 1.47
CA ASP A 143 -4.52 10.10 2.53
C ASP A 143 -3.88 11.41 2.06
N LEU A 144 -4.09 12.48 2.83
CA LEU A 144 -3.59 13.82 2.57
C LEU A 144 -2.88 14.34 3.84
N MET A 145 -1.62 14.72 3.71
CA MET A 145 -0.81 15.21 4.84
C MET A 145 -0.71 16.74 4.87
N ALA A 146 -0.66 17.34 3.70
CA ALA A 146 -0.62 18.80 3.56
C ALA A 146 -1.27 19.23 2.24
N VAL A 147 -1.88 20.39 2.23
CA VAL A 147 -2.43 21.06 1.05
C VAL A 147 -1.98 22.52 1.02
N ASN A 148 -1.34 22.94 -0.07
CA ASN A 148 -0.86 24.31 -0.28
C ASN A 148 -0.12 24.88 0.94
N ASN A 149 0.91 24.14 1.40
CA ASN A 149 1.75 24.46 2.56
C ASN A 149 1.03 24.45 3.92
N GLN A 150 -0.22 24.00 3.99
CA GLN A 150 -0.95 23.85 5.24
C GLN A 150 -1.01 22.37 5.63
N SER A 151 -0.49 22.03 6.81
CA SER A 151 -0.59 20.67 7.34
C SER A 151 -2.03 20.36 7.74
N VAL A 152 -2.52 19.20 7.31
CA VAL A 152 -3.82 18.64 7.73
C VAL A 152 -3.64 17.34 8.51
N SER A 153 -2.42 17.02 8.93
CA SER A 153 -2.10 15.75 9.59
C SER A 153 -2.87 15.52 10.89
N GLU A 154 -3.18 16.60 11.62
CA GLU A 154 -3.92 16.51 12.89
C GLU A 154 -5.45 16.43 12.69
N CYS A 155 -5.93 16.72 11.48
CA CYS A 155 -7.36 16.57 11.19
C CYS A 155 -7.78 15.10 11.23
N PRO A 156 -9.05 14.80 11.55
CA PRO A 156 -9.62 13.46 11.43
C PRO A 156 -9.45 12.89 10.02
N PHE A 157 -9.25 11.57 9.91
CA PHE A 157 -9.14 10.91 8.58
C PHE A 157 -10.34 11.24 7.67
N SER A 158 -11.53 11.28 8.23
CA SER A 158 -12.76 11.61 7.49
C SER A 158 -12.70 13.00 6.81
N GLU A 159 -12.05 13.96 7.42
CA GLU A 159 -11.86 15.30 6.86
C GLU A 159 -10.75 15.31 5.81
N ARG A 160 -9.61 14.69 6.11
CA ARG A 160 -8.49 14.58 5.15
C ARG A 160 -8.91 13.87 3.87
N TRP A 161 -9.71 12.81 3.98
CA TRP A 161 -10.24 12.06 2.84
C TRP A 161 -11.24 12.87 1.99
N LYS A 162 -12.07 13.72 2.62
CA LYS A 162 -12.93 14.68 1.93
C LYS A 162 -12.13 15.79 1.25
N LEU A 163 -11.12 16.33 1.93
CA LEU A 163 -10.22 17.34 1.37
C LEU A 163 -9.45 16.78 0.16
N LEU A 164 -8.99 15.52 0.23
CA LEU A 164 -8.34 14.86 -0.89
C LEU A 164 -9.23 14.86 -2.15
N GLU A 165 -10.52 14.56 -2.02
CA GLU A 165 -11.46 14.66 -3.14
C GLU A 165 -11.64 16.10 -3.61
N LYS A 166 -12.03 16.97 -2.68
CA LYS A 166 -12.46 18.33 -2.98
C LYS A 166 -11.34 19.20 -3.55
N GLU A 167 -10.13 19.09 -2.98
CA GLU A 167 -9.03 20.00 -3.34
C GLU A 167 -8.12 19.40 -4.44
N ILE A 168 -8.01 18.08 -4.53
CA ILE A 168 -7.06 17.44 -5.45
C ILE A 168 -7.77 16.82 -6.66
N PHE A 169 -8.78 15.97 -6.44
CA PHE A 169 -9.37 15.19 -7.52
C PHE A 169 -10.46 15.92 -8.29
N GLU A 170 -11.35 16.63 -7.62
CA GLU A 170 -12.40 17.41 -8.29
C GLU A 170 -11.81 18.46 -9.26
N PRO A 171 -10.86 19.35 -8.84
CA PRO A 171 -10.27 20.33 -9.75
C PRO A 171 -9.56 19.69 -10.95
N ARG A 172 -8.82 18.59 -10.69
CA ARG A 172 -8.14 17.83 -11.73
C ARG A 172 -9.12 17.19 -12.72
N ASN A 173 -10.23 16.63 -12.24
CA ASN A 173 -11.26 16.03 -13.09
C ASN A 173 -11.99 17.08 -13.93
N ILE A 174 -12.29 18.24 -13.35
CA ILE A 174 -12.89 19.39 -14.08
C ILE A 174 -11.95 19.85 -15.19
N ASP A 175 -10.66 20.05 -14.87
CA ASP A 175 -9.67 20.50 -15.85
C ASP A 175 -9.52 19.51 -17.00
N ARG A 176 -9.50 18.21 -16.71
CA ARG A 176 -9.41 17.13 -17.72
C ARG A 176 -10.64 17.06 -18.64
N GLN A 177 -11.80 17.48 -18.18
CA GLN A 177 -13.05 17.45 -18.95
C GLN A 177 -13.29 18.70 -19.81
N ARG A 178 -12.42 19.69 -19.75
CA ARG A 178 -12.51 20.89 -20.62
C ARG A 178 -12.42 20.50 -22.09
N ARG A 179 -13.19 21.17 -22.95
CA ARG A 179 -13.25 20.90 -24.40
C ARG A 179 -11.89 21.04 -25.11
N ASN A 180 -11.04 21.95 -24.65
CA ASN A 180 -9.69 22.17 -25.16
C ASN A 180 -8.71 22.21 -23.97
N PRO A 181 -8.32 21.05 -23.44
CA PRO A 181 -7.36 21.03 -22.34
C PRO A 181 -5.98 21.48 -22.87
N ILE A 182 -5.40 22.48 -22.23
CA ILE A 182 -4.03 22.95 -22.52
C ILE A 182 -3.02 21.85 -22.23
N TYR A 183 -3.37 20.96 -21.30
CA TYR A 183 -2.50 19.85 -20.86
C TYR A 183 -3.07 18.51 -21.29
N ARG A 184 -2.21 17.65 -21.80
CA ARG A 184 -2.54 16.32 -22.30
C ARG A 184 -2.42 15.26 -21.21
N TYR A 185 -3.51 15.04 -20.46
CA TYR A 185 -3.58 14.06 -19.36
C TYR A 185 -3.34 12.62 -19.80
N GLU A 186 -3.58 12.30 -21.05
CA GLU A 186 -3.30 10.98 -21.63
C GLU A 186 -1.82 10.66 -21.75
N MET A 187 -0.96 11.69 -21.74
CA MET A 187 0.50 11.56 -21.80
C MET A 187 1.14 11.39 -20.41
N GLU A 188 0.35 11.42 -19.35
CA GLU A 188 0.88 11.18 -18.00
C GLU A 188 1.41 9.76 -17.84
N PRO A 189 2.49 9.58 -17.07
CA PRO A 189 3.16 8.30 -16.91
C PRO A 189 2.32 7.23 -16.21
N PHE A 190 1.30 7.63 -15.47
CA PHE A 190 0.34 6.76 -14.82
C PHE A 190 -0.95 7.51 -14.50
N ARG A 191 -2.02 6.77 -14.28
CA ARG A 191 -3.29 7.34 -13.83
C ARG A 191 -3.28 7.58 -12.33
N VAL A 192 -4.09 8.54 -11.88
CA VAL A 192 -4.28 8.83 -10.45
C VAL A 192 -5.75 8.68 -10.11
N ARG A 193 -6.01 8.04 -8.99
CA ARG A 193 -7.36 7.88 -8.43
C ARG A 193 -7.31 8.00 -6.92
N ARG A 194 -8.35 8.62 -6.32
CA ARG A 194 -8.58 8.49 -4.88
C ARG A 194 -9.00 7.07 -4.56
N LYS A 195 -8.42 6.48 -3.52
CA LYS A 195 -8.84 5.18 -2.99
C LYS A 195 -10.16 5.32 -2.24
N ASP A 196 -11.10 4.44 -2.53
CA ASP A 196 -12.40 4.45 -1.87
C ASP A 196 -12.33 3.75 -0.51
N PHE A 197 -13.10 4.28 0.44
CA PHE A 197 -13.33 3.71 1.75
C PHE A 197 -14.83 3.56 1.99
N TRP A 198 -15.22 2.46 2.61
CA TRP A 198 -16.61 2.08 2.83
C TRP A 198 -16.93 1.91 4.29
N LEU A 199 -18.22 2.00 4.62
CA LEU A 199 -18.74 1.67 5.94
C LEU A 199 -18.53 0.18 6.24
N LEU A 200 -18.34 -0.20 7.49
CA LEU A 200 -18.21 -1.61 7.87
C LEU A 200 -19.41 -2.46 7.44
N SER A 201 -20.61 -1.88 7.40
CA SER A 201 -21.82 -2.56 6.92
C SER A 201 -21.76 -3.02 5.46
N THR A 202 -20.78 -2.56 4.69
CA THR A 202 -20.61 -2.95 3.27
C THR A 202 -19.42 -3.90 3.05
N VAL A 203 -18.77 -4.37 4.11
CA VAL A 203 -17.56 -5.21 4.01
C VAL A 203 -17.85 -6.51 3.27
N THR A 204 -18.99 -7.16 3.51
CA THR A 204 -19.42 -8.35 2.75
C THR A 204 -19.41 -8.09 1.24
N LYS A 205 -20.05 -7.00 0.80
CA LYS A 205 -20.03 -6.62 -0.64
C LYS A 205 -18.63 -6.27 -1.13
N LEU A 206 -17.79 -5.72 -0.26
CA LEU A 206 -16.40 -5.40 -0.59
C LEU A 206 -15.61 -6.67 -0.88
N LEU A 207 -15.73 -7.71 -0.08
CA LEU A 207 -15.05 -9.00 -0.23
C LEU A 207 -15.63 -9.82 -1.39
N GLU A 208 -16.93 -10.03 -1.42
CA GLU A 208 -17.59 -10.95 -2.36
C GLU A 208 -17.78 -10.38 -3.76
N VAL A 209 -17.94 -9.06 -3.89
CA VAL A 209 -18.32 -8.43 -5.17
C VAL A 209 -17.29 -7.49 -5.71
N PHE A 210 -16.69 -6.65 -4.86
CA PHE A 210 -15.83 -5.57 -5.32
C PHE A 210 -14.39 -6.04 -5.54
N ILE A 211 -13.79 -6.70 -4.55
CA ILE A 211 -12.40 -7.19 -4.63
C ILE A 211 -12.20 -8.15 -5.81
N PRO A 212 -13.08 -9.15 -6.06
CA PRO A 212 -12.92 -10.04 -7.22
C PRO A 212 -12.98 -9.35 -8.59
N ARG A 213 -13.52 -8.13 -8.67
CA ARG A 213 -13.62 -7.34 -9.91
C ARG A 213 -12.50 -6.31 -10.06
N LEU A 214 -11.57 -6.25 -9.12
CA LEU A 214 -10.42 -5.36 -9.23
C LEU A 214 -9.53 -5.79 -10.39
N SER A 215 -8.96 -4.81 -11.08
CA SER A 215 -7.97 -5.00 -12.15
C SER A 215 -6.55 -5.23 -11.63
N HIS A 216 -6.37 -5.26 -10.31
CA HIS A 216 -5.09 -5.46 -9.63
C HIS A 216 -5.26 -6.37 -8.42
N ALA A 217 -4.17 -6.94 -7.95
CA ALA A 217 -4.16 -7.83 -6.78
C ALA A 217 -4.52 -7.10 -5.48
N ALA A 218 -5.23 -7.80 -4.62
CA ALA A 218 -5.54 -7.38 -3.26
C ALA A 218 -5.39 -8.59 -2.33
N ASP A 219 -4.77 -8.39 -1.17
CA ASP A 219 -4.42 -9.47 -0.23
C ASP A 219 -5.17 -9.35 1.11
N GLY A 220 -6.29 -8.62 1.14
CA GLY A 220 -7.12 -8.46 2.33
C GLY A 220 -7.80 -7.10 2.45
N LEU A 221 -7.98 -6.64 3.69
CA LEU A 221 -8.64 -5.39 4.04
C LEU A 221 -7.74 -4.49 4.90
N ILE A 222 -8.01 -3.18 4.81
CA ILE A 222 -7.48 -2.17 5.72
C ILE A 222 -8.67 -1.52 6.43
N PHE A 223 -8.61 -1.44 7.75
CA PHE A 223 -9.56 -0.70 8.57
C PHE A 223 -8.91 0.58 9.07
N GLN A 224 -9.48 1.71 8.70
CA GLN A 224 -9.02 3.06 9.03
C GLN A 224 -9.98 3.73 9.99
N GLY A 225 -9.49 4.14 11.16
CA GLY A 225 -10.28 4.88 12.12
C GLY A 225 -10.76 6.22 11.56
N TRP A 226 -12.05 6.49 11.72
CA TRP A 226 -12.73 7.69 11.19
C TRP A 226 -12.11 8.99 11.68
N ASP A 227 -11.83 9.04 12.98
CA ASP A 227 -11.37 10.25 13.69
C ASP A 227 -9.84 10.26 13.88
N ASP A 228 -9.11 9.30 13.27
CA ASP A 228 -7.67 9.20 13.47
C ASP A 228 -6.92 10.35 12.79
N PRO A 229 -6.00 11.00 13.49
CA PRO A 229 -5.02 11.87 12.86
C PRO A 229 -4.08 11.05 11.97
N TYR A 230 -3.32 11.71 11.12
CA TYR A 230 -2.25 11.04 10.38
C TYR A 230 -1.09 10.71 11.32
N VAL A 231 -0.92 9.43 11.62
CA VAL A 231 0.18 8.97 12.46
C VAL A 231 1.34 8.50 11.60
N PRO A 232 2.47 9.21 11.64
CA PRO A 232 3.67 8.78 10.95
C PRO A 232 4.26 7.51 11.58
N ARG A 233 4.98 6.71 10.80
CA ARG A 233 5.55 5.41 11.21
C ARG A 233 4.44 4.38 11.48
N THR A 234 4.54 3.65 12.59
CA THR A 234 3.59 2.57 12.91
C THR A 234 2.37 3.13 13.64
N HIS A 235 1.22 3.05 12.99
CA HIS A 235 -0.07 3.39 13.60
C HIS A 235 -0.80 2.13 14.04
N GLN A 236 -0.93 1.92 15.36
CA GLN A 236 -1.57 0.72 15.91
C GLN A 236 -3.08 0.67 15.62
N GLY A 237 -3.73 1.83 15.45
CA GLY A 237 -5.14 1.93 15.09
C GLY A 237 -5.43 1.68 13.60
N LEU A 238 -4.42 1.64 12.72
CA LEU A 238 -4.60 1.28 11.32
C LEU A 238 -4.48 -0.24 11.18
N LEU A 239 -5.62 -0.92 11.11
CA LEU A 239 -5.67 -2.37 11.16
C LEU A 239 -5.59 -2.96 9.75
N LYS A 240 -4.84 -4.05 9.59
CA LYS A 240 -4.64 -4.72 8.29
C LYS A 240 -4.90 -6.20 8.42
N TRP A 241 -6.05 -6.62 7.98
CA TRP A 241 -6.41 -8.02 7.86
C TRP A 241 -5.92 -8.56 6.52
N LYS A 242 -5.33 -9.74 6.56
CA LYS A 242 -4.97 -10.57 5.41
C LYS A 242 -5.70 -11.89 5.50
N TYR A 243 -5.95 -12.49 4.35
CA TYR A 243 -6.38 -13.89 4.32
C TYR A 243 -5.35 -14.76 5.06
N PRO A 244 -5.78 -15.69 5.93
CA PRO A 244 -4.85 -16.51 6.72
C PRO A 244 -3.80 -17.24 5.89
N GLU A 245 -4.18 -17.76 4.73
CA GLU A 245 -3.31 -18.45 3.78
C GLU A 245 -2.28 -17.53 3.12
N MET A 246 -2.51 -16.22 3.14
CA MET A 246 -1.57 -15.21 2.63
C MET A 246 -0.57 -14.71 3.67
N ASN A 247 -0.63 -15.23 4.90
CA ASN A 247 0.36 -14.91 5.92
C ASN A 247 1.70 -15.55 5.56
N SER A 248 2.73 -14.72 5.42
CA SER A 248 4.08 -15.18 5.05
C SER A 248 5.17 -14.54 5.90
N VAL A 249 6.31 -15.22 5.96
CA VAL A 249 7.53 -14.72 6.61
C VAL A 249 8.69 -14.83 5.64
N ASP A 250 9.52 -13.79 5.59
CA ASP A 250 10.80 -13.83 4.89
C ASP A 250 11.88 -14.32 5.83
N PHE A 251 12.45 -15.48 5.52
CA PHE A 251 13.56 -16.10 6.27
C PHE A 251 14.88 -15.96 5.52
N LEU A 252 15.97 -15.87 6.24
CA LEU A 252 17.28 -16.23 5.70
C LEU A 252 17.40 -17.75 5.81
N PHE A 253 17.53 -18.41 4.67
CA PHE A 253 17.65 -19.85 4.59
C PHE A 253 19.12 -20.28 4.52
N GLU A 254 19.49 -21.31 5.24
CA GLU A 254 20.83 -21.90 5.17
C GLU A 254 20.78 -23.42 5.29
N VAL A 255 21.73 -24.07 4.63
CA VAL A 255 21.98 -25.50 4.81
C VAL A 255 23.14 -25.65 5.80
N GLY A 256 22.85 -26.30 6.91
CA GLY A 256 23.82 -26.59 7.97
C GLY A 256 24.49 -27.98 7.82
N ASN A 257 25.29 -28.34 8.80
CA ASN A 257 25.96 -29.65 8.83
C ASN A 257 24.95 -30.80 8.79
N GLY A 258 25.20 -31.80 7.95
CA GLY A 258 24.32 -32.97 7.77
C GLY A 258 23.02 -32.64 7.08
N ASP A 259 23.07 -31.74 6.10
CA ASP A 259 21.95 -31.28 5.25
C ASP A 259 20.74 -30.75 6.03
N ARG A 260 20.97 -30.23 7.24
CA ARG A 260 19.92 -29.61 8.04
C ARG A 260 19.48 -28.29 7.41
N LEU A 261 18.18 -28.16 7.16
CA LEU A 261 17.58 -26.94 6.64
C LEU A 261 17.29 -25.97 7.80
N LEU A 262 17.90 -24.82 7.77
CA LEU A 262 17.89 -23.85 8.86
C LEU A 262 17.21 -22.55 8.43
N LEU A 263 16.26 -22.08 9.26
CA LEU A 263 15.54 -20.82 9.06
C LEU A 263 15.98 -19.79 10.08
N TYR A 264 16.38 -18.63 9.60
CA TYR A 264 16.77 -17.53 10.44
C TYR A 264 15.91 -16.29 10.20
N VAL A 265 15.70 -15.56 11.27
CA VAL A 265 15.18 -14.17 11.26
C VAL A 265 16.22 -13.24 11.89
N PHE A 266 15.99 -11.95 11.83
CA PHE A 266 16.82 -11.01 12.57
C PHE A 266 16.17 -10.66 13.93
N ASP A 267 17.03 -10.54 14.95
CA ASP A 267 16.65 -9.99 16.25
C ASP A 267 17.59 -8.81 16.54
N ARG A 268 17.08 -7.60 16.39
CA ARG A 268 17.85 -6.35 16.51
C ARG A 268 19.10 -6.32 15.57
N GLY A 269 18.89 -6.79 14.34
CA GLY A 269 19.94 -6.82 13.32
C GLY A 269 20.91 -7.99 13.42
N THR A 270 20.77 -8.87 14.43
CA THR A 270 21.55 -10.12 14.59
C THR A 270 20.75 -11.32 14.07
N LYS A 271 21.45 -12.24 13.43
CA LYS A 271 20.91 -13.50 12.94
C LYS A 271 20.47 -14.40 14.10
N LYS A 272 19.21 -14.82 14.09
CA LYS A 272 18.61 -15.66 15.10
C LYS A 272 18.02 -16.92 14.47
N LEU A 273 18.53 -18.07 14.83
CA LEU A 273 18.00 -19.36 14.42
C LEU A 273 16.60 -19.60 15.03
N LEU A 274 15.70 -20.09 14.21
CA LEU A 274 14.38 -20.58 14.66
C LEU A 274 14.44 -22.09 14.79
N ASP A 275 14.95 -22.55 15.90
CA ASP A 275 15.08 -23.98 16.16
C ASP A 275 13.72 -24.70 16.18
N GLY A 276 13.67 -25.93 15.70
CA GLY A 276 12.45 -26.74 15.61
C GLY A 276 11.48 -26.37 14.50
N ASN A 277 11.76 -25.33 13.68
CA ASN A 277 10.94 -25.03 12.50
C ASN A 277 11.39 -25.89 11.32
N ARG A 278 10.43 -26.57 10.67
CA ARG A 278 10.64 -27.34 9.45
C ARG A 278 10.31 -26.49 8.25
N ILE A 279 10.97 -26.76 7.12
CA ILE A 279 10.69 -26.16 5.82
C ILE A 279 10.58 -27.23 4.75
N GLU A 280 9.67 -27.00 3.81
CA GLU A 280 9.47 -27.80 2.62
C GLU A 280 9.55 -26.94 1.38
N PHE A 281 10.07 -27.55 0.32
CA PHE A 281 10.10 -26.99 -1.02
C PHE A 281 9.15 -27.81 -1.89
N ARG A 282 8.16 -27.15 -2.47
CA ARG A 282 7.10 -27.76 -3.29
C ARG A 282 7.08 -27.11 -4.68
N ASP A 283 6.26 -27.66 -5.56
CA ASP A 283 6.01 -27.14 -6.93
C ASP A 283 7.31 -26.89 -7.70
N GLU A 284 7.57 -25.66 -8.10
CA GLU A 284 8.76 -25.28 -8.88
C GLU A 284 10.10 -25.51 -8.15
N TYR A 285 10.06 -25.69 -6.83
CA TYR A 285 11.23 -25.91 -5.98
C TYR A 285 11.42 -27.36 -5.53
N ALA A 286 10.48 -28.28 -5.86
CA ALA A 286 10.47 -29.65 -5.36
C ALA A 286 11.72 -30.45 -5.78
N ASP A 287 12.15 -30.29 -7.01
CA ASP A 287 13.29 -31.02 -7.60
C ASP A 287 14.61 -30.21 -7.60
N MET A 288 14.61 -29.04 -6.93
CA MET A 288 15.77 -28.16 -6.90
C MET A 288 16.78 -28.60 -5.86
N ASP A 289 18.07 -28.52 -6.19
CA ASP A 289 19.13 -28.60 -5.20
C ASP A 289 19.04 -27.38 -4.26
N VAL A 290 18.46 -27.60 -3.08
CA VAL A 290 18.23 -26.53 -2.10
C VAL A 290 19.52 -25.92 -1.55
N SER A 291 20.66 -26.56 -1.75
CA SER A 291 21.96 -26.03 -1.32
C SER A 291 22.28 -24.70 -2.02
N ILE A 292 21.83 -24.51 -3.27
CA ILE A 292 22.00 -23.26 -4.04
C ILE A 292 21.21 -22.08 -3.46
N LEU A 293 20.22 -22.37 -2.60
CA LEU A 293 19.41 -21.35 -1.92
C LEU A 293 20.03 -20.92 -0.59
N SER A 294 21.07 -21.60 -0.13
CA SER A 294 21.77 -21.26 1.11
C SER A 294 22.28 -19.81 1.07
N GLY A 295 21.99 -19.05 2.10
CA GLY A 295 22.31 -17.62 2.19
C GLY A 295 21.30 -16.67 1.52
N LYS A 296 20.22 -17.19 0.90
CA LYS A 296 19.20 -16.37 0.27
C LYS A 296 18.04 -16.08 1.21
N ILE A 297 17.33 -14.99 0.91
CA ILE A 297 16.06 -14.69 1.57
C ILE A 297 14.95 -15.38 0.80
N ILE A 298 14.15 -16.17 1.51
CA ILE A 298 13.00 -16.89 0.98
C ILE A 298 11.73 -16.47 1.70
N GLU A 299 10.65 -16.31 0.98
CA GLU A 299 9.32 -16.07 1.54
C GLU A 299 8.60 -17.41 1.70
N CYS A 300 8.12 -17.67 2.91
CA CYS A 300 7.42 -18.93 3.23
C CYS A 300 6.05 -18.64 3.80
N SER A 301 5.06 -19.47 3.42
CA SER A 301 3.75 -19.59 4.07
C SER A 301 3.75 -20.75 5.07
N TRP A 302 2.80 -20.71 6.01
CA TRP A 302 2.65 -21.79 6.99
C TRP A 302 1.59 -22.78 6.53
N ASP A 303 1.98 -24.05 6.40
CA ASP A 303 1.04 -25.14 6.18
C ASP A 303 0.50 -25.62 7.53
N GLN A 304 -0.81 -25.40 7.75
CA GLN A 304 -1.48 -25.71 9.01
C GLN A 304 -1.64 -27.23 9.22
N VAL A 305 -1.74 -28.00 8.14
CA VAL A 305 -1.92 -29.47 8.21
C VAL A 305 -0.61 -30.15 8.56
N GLU A 306 0.43 -29.85 7.77
CA GLU A 306 1.75 -30.48 7.93
C GLU A 306 2.60 -29.81 9.01
N GLN A 307 2.13 -28.69 9.59
CA GLN A 307 2.86 -27.93 10.62
C GLN A 307 4.28 -27.58 10.18
N THR A 308 4.42 -27.12 8.94
CA THR A 308 5.69 -26.77 8.31
C THR A 308 5.62 -25.45 7.55
N TRP A 309 6.76 -24.81 7.34
CA TRP A 309 6.90 -23.70 6.43
C TRP A 309 7.07 -24.21 5.00
N VAL A 310 6.35 -23.63 4.04
CA VAL A 310 6.47 -23.97 2.61
C VAL A 310 7.06 -22.78 1.88
N CYS A 311 8.16 -22.99 1.16
CA CYS A 311 8.79 -21.97 0.35
C CYS A 311 7.84 -21.56 -0.78
N MET A 312 7.48 -20.27 -0.84
CA MET A 312 6.65 -19.70 -1.90
C MET A 312 7.50 -19.09 -3.02
N ARG A 313 8.59 -18.41 -2.65
CA ARG A 313 9.49 -17.75 -3.61
C ARG A 313 10.80 -17.28 -2.99
N ILE A 314 11.78 -17.05 -3.84
CA ILE A 314 13.05 -16.43 -3.47
C ILE A 314 12.88 -14.90 -3.55
N ARG A 315 13.30 -14.19 -2.53
CA ARG A 315 13.20 -12.73 -2.41
C ARG A 315 14.47 -12.05 -2.93
N VAL A 316 14.58 -11.91 -4.25
CA VAL A 316 15.71 -11.21 -4.89
C VAL A 316 15.71 -9.70 -4.63
N ASP A 317 14.59 -9.15 -4.19
CA ASP A 317 14.39 -7.75 -3.85
C ASP A 317 14.76 -7.38 -2.42
N LYS A 318 15.09 -8.40 -1.59
CA LYS A 318 15.46 -8.22 -0.17
C LYS A 318 16.85 -8.75 0.13
N SER A 319 17.54 -8.04 1.03
CA SER A 319 18.86 -8.42 1.55
C SER A 319 18.81 -8.92 3.00
N THR A 320 17.67 -8.76 3.67
CA THR A 320 17.49 -9.15 5.09
C THR A 320 16.18 -9.88 5.29
N PRO A 321 16.13 -10.87 6.21
CA PRO A 321 14.90 -11.54 6.59
C PRO A 321 14.00 -10.64 7.42
N ASN A 322 12.84 -11.13 7.82
CA ASN A 322 11.99 -10.43 8.76
C ASN A 322 12.64 -10.35 10.15
N GLU A 323 12.28 -9.30 10.89
CA GLU A 323 12.61 -9.19 12.31
C GLU A 323 11.81 -10.21 13.14
N PHE A 324 12.41 -10.71 14.23
CA PHE A 324 11.81 -11.70 15.12
C PHE A 324 10.44 -11.25 15.66
N ASN A 325 10.27 -9.96 15.91
CA ASN A 325 8.97 -9.43 16.30
C ASN A 325 7.91 -9.56 15.20
N THR A 326 8.30 -9.43 13.93
CA THR A 326 7.41 -9.66 12.78
C THR A 326 7.02 -11.13 12.71
N TYR A 327 8.00 -12.03 12.81
CA TYR A 327 7.76 -13.48 12.87
C TYR A 327 6.77 -13.86 13.98
N LYS A 328 6.95 -13.35 15.20
CA LYS A 328 6.03 -13.62 16.33
C LYS A 328 4.60 -13.18 16.03
N LYS A 329 4.44 -12.00 15.42
CA LYS A 329 3.11 -11.48 15.05
C LYS A 329 2.47 -12.31 13.95
N VAL A 330 3.23 -12.74 12.93
CA VAL A 330 2.72 -13.64 11.89
C VAL A 330 2.30 -14.98 12.49
N LYS A 331 3.12 -15.61 13.32
CA LYS A 331 2.77 -16.86 14.03
C LYS A 331 1.50 -16.71 14.87
N ARG A 332 1.34 -15.59 15.56
CA ARG A 332 0.11 -15.28 16.30
C ARG A 332 -1.09 -15.10 15.36
N SER A 333 -0.94 -14.39 14.24
CA SER A 333 -2.01 -14.24 13.25
C SER A 333 -2.45 -15.56 12.65
N ILE A 334 -1.50 -16.48 12.39
CA ILE A 334 -1.77 -17.83 11.94
C ILE A 334 -2.55 -18.62 13.02
N ALA A 335 -2.14 -18.51 14.28
CA ALA A 335 -2.83 -19.18 15.40
C ALA A 335 -4.22 -18.58 15.67
N ASP A 336 -4.37 -17.27 15.56
CA ASP A 336 -5.67 -16.58 15.72
C ASP A 336 -6.65 -16.99 14.61
N ASN A 337 -6.15 -17.34 13.42
CA ASN A 337 -6.86 -17.86 12.25
C ASN A 337 -8.17 -17.12 11.94
N ILE A 338 -8.09 -15.79 11.79
CA ILE A 338 -9.26 -14.97 11.49
C ILE A 338 -9.58 -15.11 10.01
N THR A 339 -10.37 -16.13 9.67
CA THR A 339 -10.86 -16.35 8.30
C THR A 339 -11.83 -15.26 7.88
N GLU A 340 -12.20 -15.23 6.60
CA GLU A 340 -13.21 -14.30 6.07
C GLU A 340 -14.54 -14.46 6.80
N GLU A 341 -14.98 -15.70 7.05
CA GLU A 341 -16.23 -16.01 7.75
C GLU A 341 -16.21 -15.48 9.18
N VAL A 342 -15.11 -15.74 9.92
CA VAL A 342 -14.94 -15.22 11.29
C VAL A 342 -14.97 -13.70 11.31
N LEU A 343 -14.30 -13.05 10.35
CA LEU A 343 -14.29 -11.59 10.24
C LEU A 343 -15.69 -11.04 9.93
N LEU A 344 -16.41 -11.64 8.98
CA LEU A 344 -17.76 -11.20 8.59
C LEU A 344 -18.77 -11.41 9.72
N ASP A 345 -18.70 -12.52 10.45
CA ASP A 345 -19.56 -12.76 11.61
C ASP A 345 -19.32 -11.70 12.69
N GLU A 346 -18.08 -11.44 13.06
CA GLU A 346 -17.72 -10.38 14.01
C GLU A 346 -18.20 -9.00 13.55
N ILE A 347 -17.98 -8.64 12.27
CA ILE A 347 -18.46 -7.37 11.71
C ILE A 347 -19.98 -7.28 11.77
N SER A 348 -20.71 -8.38 11.51
CA SER A 348 -22.18 -8.43 11.57
C SER A 348 -22.72 -8.06 12.94
N GLN A 349 -21.98 -8.39 14.00
CA GLN A 349 -22.31 -8.04 15.37
C GLN A 349 -21.90 -6.58 15.69
N ILE A 350 -20.71 -6.17 15.23
CA ILE A 350 -20.16 -4.83 15.48
C ILE A 350 -21.05 -3.73 14.90
N ILE A 351 -21.56 -3.89 13.69
CA ILE A 351 -22.40 -2.89 13.01
C ILE A 351 -23.74 -2.66 13.71
N LYS A 352 -24.19 -3.57 14.59
CA LYS A 352 -25.40 -3.43 15.41
C LYS A 352 -25.15 -2.58 16.65
N LEU A 353 -23.91 -2.29 17.02
CA LEU A 353 -23.59 -1.43 18.16
C LEU A 353 -24.11 -0.01 17.92
N PRO A 354 -24.61 0.70 18.98
CA PRO A 354 -25.21 2.03 18.84
C PRO A 354 -24.33 3.02 18.06
N MET A 355 -23.02 2.99 18.29
CA MET A 355 -22.05 3.85 17.64
C MET A 355 -22.11 3.74 16.10
N TYR A 356 -22.32 2.54 15.56
CA TYR A 356 -22.43 2.32 14.11
C TYR A 356 -23.86 2.58 13.61
N ALA A 357 -24.87 2.15 14.35
CA ALA A 357 -26.28 2.33 13.99
C ALA A 357 -26.65 3.83 13.85
N ASP A 358 -26.25 4.66 14.78
CA ASP A 358 -26.51 6.11 14.77
C ASP A 358 -25.87 6.82 13.58
N ARG A 359 -24.65 6.39 13.18
CA ARG A 359 -23.97 6.98 12.01
C ARG A 359 -24.53 6.47 10.70
N MET A 360 -24.95 5.22 10.62
CA MET A 360 -25.62 4.69 9.43
C MET A 360 -26.92 5.43 9.14
N ALA A 361 -27.71 5.72 10.16
CA ALA A 361 -28.93 6.50 10.03
C ALA A 361 -28.67 7.93 9.49
N LYS A 362 -27.55 8.53 9.84
CA LYS A 362 -27.15 9.88 9.35
C LYS A 362 -26.59 9.89 7.92
N VAL A 363 -26.05 8.78 7.43
CA VAL A 363 -25.37 8.68 6.12
C VAL A 363 -26.32 8.22 5.00
N GLN A 364 -27.36 7.45 5.31
CA GLN A 364 -28.33 6.96 4.31
C GLN A 364 -28.95 8.06 3.42
N PRO A 365 -29.30 9.27 3.90
CA PRO A 365 -29.83 10.32 3.03
C PRO A 365 -28.84 10.84 1.97
N GLN A 366 -27.54 10.81 2.27
CA GLN A 366 -26.51 11.35 1.38
C GLN A 366 -26.10 10.39 0.24
N HIS A 367 -26.12 9.08 0.48
CA HIS A 367 -25.84 8.08 -0.56
C HIS A 367 -26.97 7.93 -1.58
N ALA A 368 -28.22 8.06 -1.17
CA ALA A 368 -29.38 8.03 -2.08
C ALA A 368 -29.33 9.17 -3.11
N HIS A 369 -28.73 10.31 -2.74
CA HIS A 369 -28.55 11.45 -3.66
C HIS A 369 -27.37 11.26 -4.63
N MET A 370 -26.32 10.52 -4.24
CA MET A 370 -25.16 10.26 -5.11
C MET A 370 -25.43 9.16 -6.15
N GLU A 371 -26.22 8.15 -5.84
CA GLU A 371 -26.61 7.12 -6.83
C GLU A 371 -27.54 7.70 -7.93
N LYS A 372 -28.41 8.63 -7.59
CA LYS A 372 -29.24 9.36 -8.59
C LYS A 372 -28.46 10.27 -9.55
N ARG A 373 -27.24 10.67 -9.20
CA ARG A 373 -26.35 11.47 -10.07
C ARG A 373 -25.40 10.63 -10.93
N ARG A 374 -25.35 9.30 -10.74
CA ARG A 374 -24.53 8.38 -11.53
C ARG A 374 -25.31 7.57 -12.57
N ARG A 375 -26.62 7.76 -12.64
CA ARG A 375 -27.49 7.34 -13.73
C ARG A 375 -27.75 8.55 -14.63
#